data_3735af07578907d1cda45b32eebcec24
#
_entry.id   3735af07578907d1cda45b32eebcec24
#
_cell.length_a   1.000
_cell.length_b   1.000
_cell.length_c   1.000
_cell.angle_alpha   90.00
_cell.angle_beta   90.00
_cell.angle_gamma   90.00
#
_symmetry.space_group_name_H-M   'P 1'
#
loop_
_entity.id
_entity.type
_entity.pdbx_description
1 polymer ?
#
loop_
_entity_poly.entity_id
_entity_poly.type
_entity_poly.pdbx_seq_one_letter_code
_entity_poly.pdbx_strand_id
1 'polypeptide(L)'
;MTNKPIAIIGAGNGGQTTAAWLSNQGYQTRIFDVMEDTVAKLNELGGVNIYGNTDFPGFGKIQFATTDIAKAIDGCEVIFIILPEIYHVSIAQKLAPHLVDGQIVVIDPVSGLGILAFK
;
A
#
# COMPACT_ATOMS: atom_id res chain seq x y z
N MET A 1 18.37 0.94 3.26
CA MET A 1 17.34 0.04 2.76
C MET A 1 16.73 -0.73 3.92
N THR A 2 15.43 -0.77 3.99
CA THR A 2 14.75 -1.41 5.11
C THR A 2 14.47 -2.88 4.80
N ASN A 3 14.56 -3.73 5.83
CA ASN A 3 14.12 -5.11 5.76
C ASN A 3 12.68 -5.27 6.24
N LYS A 4 12.08 -4.18 6.69
CA LYS A 4 10.71 -4.21 7.18
C LYS A 4 9.72 -4.10 6.02
N PRO A 5 8.52 -4.67 6.16
CA PRO A 5 7.53 -4.57 5.10
C PRO A 5 7.04 -3.13 4.93
N ILE A 6 6.48 -2.89 3.76
CA ILE A 6 5.89 -1.61 3.40
C ILE A 6 4.40 -1.83 3.21
N ALA A 7 3.60 -0.99 3.85
CA ALA A 7 2.16 -1.07 3.73
C ALA A 7 1.67 -0.11 2.65
N ILE A 8 0.75 -0.59 1.82
CA ILE A 8 0.08 0.22 0.80
C ILE A 8 -1.38 0.30 1.20
N ILE A 9 -1.83 1.49 1.50
CA ILE A 9 -3.23 1.73 1.88
C ILE A 9 -3.99 2.18 0.64
N GLY A 10 -4.78 1.27 0.11
CA GLY A 10 -5.54 1.50 -1.11
C GLY A 10 -5.16 0.50 -2.19
N ALA A 11 -6.14 -0.27 -2.67
CA ALA A 11 -5.92 -1.32 -3.65
C ALA A 11 -6.47 -0.95 -5.03
N GLY A 12 -6.54 0.32 -5.35
CA GLY A 12 -6.84 0.76 -6.71
C GLY A 12 -5.64 0.57 -7.62
N ASN A 13 -5.75 1.04 -8.85
CA ASN A 13 -4.68 0.85 -9.82
C ASN A 13 -3.34 1.40 -9.34
N GLY A 14 -3.36 2.59 -8.74
CA GLY A 14 -2.13 3.20 -8.24
C GLY A 14 -1.50 2.41 -7.11
N GLY A 15 -2.33 1.94 -6.17
CA GLY A 15 -1.84 1.17 -5.04
C GLY A 15 -1.27 -0.17 -5.46
N GLN A 16 -1.97 -0.87 -6.33
CA GLN A 16 -1.52 -2.16 -6.82
C GLN A 16 -0.22 -2.03 -7.62
N THR A 17 -0.14 -1.02 -8.48
CA THR A 17 1.06 -0.78 -9.27
C THR A 17 2.24 -0.45 -8.38
N THR A 18 2.04 0.39 -7.37
CA THR A 18 3.09 0.74 -6.42
C THR A 18 3.57 -0.49 -5.66
N ALA A 19 2.66 -1.32 -5.19
CA ALA A 19 3.01 -2.54 -4.47
C ALA A 19 3.83 -3.47 -5.35
N ALA A 20 3.42 -3.65 -6.59
CA ALA A 20 4.15 -4.51 -7.52
C ALA A 20 5.54 -3.96 -7.82
N TRP A 21 5.63 -2.65 -8.03
CA TRP A 21 6.94 -2.03 -8.30
C TRP A 21 7.89 -2.21 -7.12
N LEU A 22 7.41 -1.96 -5.91
CA LEU A 22 8.24 -2.12 -4.72
C LEU A 22 8.65 -3.57 -4.50
N SER A 23 7.74 -4.50 -4.76
CA SER A 23 8.04 -5.92 -4.64
C SER A 23 9.14 -6.33 -5.60
N ASN A 24 9.12 -5.79 -6.82
CA ASN A 24 10.16 -6.06 -7.81
C ASN A 24 11.50 -5.43 -7.44
N GLN A 25 11.49 -4.45 -6.54
CA GLN A 25 12.71 -3.87 -6.00
C GLN A 25 13.24 -4.63 -4.79
N GLY A 26 12.56 -5.68 -4.38
CA GLY A 26 13.02 -6.52 -3.28
C GLY A 26 12.34 -6.25 -1.94
N TYR A 27 11.37 -5.35 -1.89
CA TYR A 27 10.65 -5.06 -0.66
C TYR A 27 9.46 -6.00 -0.47
N GLN A 28 9.16 -6.31 0.78
CA GLN A 28 7.92 -6.99 1.12
C GLN A 28 6.81 -5.95 1.20
N THR A 29 5.70 -6.20 0.54
CA THR A 29 4.59 -5.26 0.54
C THR A 29 3.33 -5.91 1.07
N ARG A 30 2.50 -5.09 1.72
CA ARG A 30 1.18 -5.48 2.18
C ARG A 30 0.20 -4.46 1.65
N ILE A 31 -1.00 -4.89 1.32
CA ILE A 31 -2.03 -4.01 0.78
C ILE A 31 -3.24 -4.02 1.71
N PHE A 32 -3.73 -2.84 2.04
CA PHE A 32 -4.97 -2.67 2.77
C PHE A 32 -6.03 -2.08 1.84
N ASP A 33 -7.24 -2.62 1.91
CA ASP A 33 -8.39 -1.99 1.29
C ASP A 33 -9.63 -2.35 2.09
N VAL A 34 -10.68 -1.55 1.95
CA VAL A 34 -11.96 -1.83 2.60
C VAL A 34 -12.82 -2.79 1.80
N MET A 35 -12.47 -3.02 0.54
CA MET A 35 -13.21 -3.90 -0.36
C MET A 35 -12.76 -5.34 -0.19
N GLU A 36 -13.60 -6.14 0.47
CA GLU A 36 -13.26 -7.53 0.76
C GLU A 36 -12.99 -8.34 -0.50
N ASP A 37 -13.75 -8.10 -1.55
CA ASP A 37 -13.58 -8.82 -2.82
C ASP A 37 -12.20 -8.57 -3.42
N THR A 38 -11.76 -7.33 -3.39
CA THR A 38 -10.43 -6.96 -3.91
C THR A 38 -9.34 -7.63 -3.10
N VAL A 39 -9.48 -7.59 -1.78
CA VAL A 39 -8.50 -8.20 -0.88
C VAL A 39 -8.44 -9.71 -1.12
N ALA A 40 -9.60 -10.36 -1.26
CA ALA A 40 -9.64 -11.80 -1.50
C ALA A 40 -8.94 -12.17 -2.80
N LYS A 41 -9.16 -11.40 -3.85
CA LYS A 41 -8.51 -11.66 -5.14
C LYS A 41 -7.01 -11.50 -5.06
N LEU A 42 -6.54 -10.48 -4.36
CA LEU A 42 -5.10 -10.26 -4.21
C LEU A 42 -4.44 -11.40 -3.44
N ASN A 43 -5.08 -11.87 -2.40
CA ASN A 43 -4.56 -13.00 -1.63
C ASN A 43 -4.60 -14.31 -2.43
N GLU A 44 -5.63 -14.50 -3.23
CA GLU A 44 -5.75 -15.68 -4.07
C GLU A 44 -4.63 -15.73 -5.12
N LEU A 45 -4.33 -14.58 -5.71
CA LEU A 45 -3.25 -14.48 -6.70
C LEU A 45 -1.87 -14.44 -6.05
N GLY A 46 -1.79 -13.98 -4.82
CA GLY A 46 -0.52 -13.80 -4.12
C GLY A 46 0.26 -12.58 -4.60
N GLY A 47 -0.37 -11.71 -5.35
CA GLY A 47 0.30 -10.53 -5.87
C GLY A 47 -0.53 -9.80 -6.90
N VAL A 48 0.14 -8.98 -7.69
CA VAL A 48 -0.47 -8.09 -8.65
C VAL A 48 0.09 -8.38 -10.04
N ASN A 49 -0.79 -8.53 -11.01
CA ASN A 49 -0.39 -8.60 -12.42
C ASN A 49 -0.35 -7.20 -12.98
N ILE A 50 0.73 -6.88 -13.67
CA ILE A 50 0.91 -5.59 -14.31
C ILE A 50 0.77 -5.77 -15.80
N TYR A 51 -0.12 -5.01 -16.40
CA TYR A 51 -0.40 -5.09 -17.84
C TYR A 51 -0.12 -3.76 -18.51
N GLY A 52 0.12 -3.84 -19.81
CA GLY A 52 0.20 -2.66 -20.65
C GLY A 52 1.56 -2.02 -20.67
N ASN A 53 1.58 -0.70 -20.78
CA ASN A 53 2.79 0.05 -21.08
C ASN A 53 3.57 0.44 -19.84
N THR A 54 3.90 -0.51 -19.01
CA THR A 54 4.74 -0.23 -17.85
C THR A 54 6.18 -0.63 -18.16
N ASP A 55 7.11 0.02 -17.46
CA ASP A 55 8.53 -0.30 -17.62
C ASP A 55 8.89 -1.64 -16.99
N PHE A 56 7.99 -2.21 -16.22
CA PHE A 56 8.22 -3.49 -15.55
C PHE A 56 6.97 -4.36 -15.64
N PRO A 57 6.65 -4.83 -16.84
CA PRO A 57 5.50 -5.71 -17.00
C PRO A 57 5.73 -7.02 -16.25
N GLY A 58 4.67 -7.60 -15.75
CA GLY A 58 4.77 -8.89 -15.12
C GLY A 58 4.01 -8.97 -13.81
N PHE A 59 4.46 -9.85 -12.96
CA PHE A 59 3.79 -10.13 -11.69
C PHE A 59 4.62 -9.61 -10.52
N GLY A 60 3.98 -8.81 -9.66
CA GLY A 60 4.58 -8.35 -8.42
C GLY A 60 4.01 -9.09 -7.23
N LYS A 61 4.83 -9.85 -6.54
CA LYS A 61 4.40 -10.64 -5.40
C LYS A 61 4.19 -9.77 -4.18
N ILE A 62 3.08 -9.96 -3.45
CA ILE A 62 2.84 -9.26 -2.20
C ILE A 62 2.89 -10.24 -1.04
N GLN A 63 3.10 -9.73 0.17
CA GLN A 63 3.11 -10.55 1.37
C GLN A 63 1.68 -11.01 1.71
N PHE A 64 0.76 -10.06 1.77
CA PHE A 64 -0.67 -10.34 1.89
C PHE A 64 -1.48 -9.07 1.66
N ALA A 65 -2.78 -9.24 1.48
CA ALA A 65 -3.74 -8.13 1.47
C ALA A 65 -4.71 -8.34 2.64
N THR A 66 -5.27 -7.27 3.17
CA THR A 66 -6.15 -7.36 4.34
C THR A 66 -7.10 -6.18 4.40
N THR A 67 -8.23 -6.40 5.06
CA THR A 67 -9.18 -5.34 5.41
C THR A 67 -8.93 -4.80 6.83
N ASP A 68 -7.93 -5.34 7.52
CA ASP A 68 -7.57 -4.93 8.86
C ASP A 68 -6.35 -4.00 8.80
N ILE A 69 -6.58 -2.72 9.05
CA ILE A 69 -5.52 -1.72 8.93
C ILE A 69 -4.39 -1.93 9.94
N ALA A 70 -4.72 -2.37 11.14
CA ALA A 70 -3.71 -2.64 12.15
C ALA A 70 -2.77 -3.74 11.69
N LYS A 71 -3.31 -4.79 11.09
CA LYS A 71 -2.53 -5.90 10.58
C LYS A 71 -1.66 -5.46 9.39
N ALA A 72 -2.20 -4.58 8.56
CA ALA A 72 -1.47 -4.11 7.39
C ALA A 72 -0.21 -3.35 7.78
N ILE A 73 -0.28 -2.51 8.80
CA ILE A 73 0.84 -1.64 9.16
C ILE A 73 1.74 -2.20 10.26
N ASP A 74 1.37 -3.31 10.86
CA ASP A 74 2.14 -3.88 11.96
C ASP A 74 3.56 -4.23 11.52
N GLY A 75 4.53 -3.62 12.18
CA GLY A 75 5.93 -3.85 11.86
C GLY A 75 6.43 -3.13 10.62
N CYS A 76 5.59 -2.36 9.96
CA CYS A 76 6.02 -1.62 8.77
C CYS A 76 6.76 -0.35 9.17
N GLU A 77 7.79 -0.01 8.42
CA GLU A 77 8.50 1.24 8.61
C GLU A 77 7.88 2.36 7.78
N VAL A 78 7.41 2.03 6.58
CA VAL A 78 6.84 2.99 5.66
C VAL A 78 5.43 2.58 5.29
N ILE A 79 4.53 3.55 5.28
CA ILE A 79 3.13 3.35 4.95
C ILE A 79 2.77 4.35 3.86
N PHE A 80 2.39 3.83 2.69
CA PHE A 80 1.95 4.66 1.58
C PHE A 80 0.42 4.73 1.56
N ILE A 81 -0.12 5.93 1.51
CA ILE A 81 -1.57 6.12 1.34
C ILE A 81 -1.81 6.52 -0.10
N ILE A 82 -2.36 5.61 -0.89
CA ILE A 82 -2.60 5.81 -2.32
C ILE A 82 -4.10 5.70 -2.56
N LEU A 83 -4.77 6.76 -2.21
CA LEU A 83 -6.23 6.87 -2.29
C LEU A 83 -6.60 8.25 -2.80
N PRO A 84 -7.77 8.39 -3.44
CA PRO A 84 -8.27 9.72 -3.76
C PRO A 84 -8.34 10.60 -2.50
N GLU A 85 -8.10 11.87 -2.69
CA GLU A 85 -8.02 12.83 -1.60
C GLU A 85 -9.24 12.82 -0.69
N ILE A 86 -10.41 12.57 -1.27
CA ILE A 86 -11.67 12.53 -0.52
C ILE A 86 -11.64 11.51 0.62
N TYR A 87 -10.79 10.49 0.52
CA TYR A 87 -10.72 9.44 1.54
C TYR A 87 -9.61 9.67 2.57
N HIS A 88 -8.80 10.71 2.41
CA HIS A 88 -7.62 10.89 3.26
C HIS A 88 -7.98 11.10 4.73
N VAL A 89 -9.00 11.91 5.02
CA VAL A 89 -9.40 12.17 6.41
C VAL A 89 -9.89 10.88 7.07
N SER A 90 -10.75 10.15 6.36
CA SER A 90 -11.30 8.92 6.89
C SER A 90 -10.21 7.89 7.19
N ILE A 91 -9.27 7.72 6.28
CA ILE A 91 -8.22 6.74 6.47
C ILE A 91 -7.24 7.18 7.55
N ALA A 92 -6.98 8.48 7.66
CA ALA A 92 -6.12 9.00 8.71
C ALA A 92 -6.70 8.71 10.09
N GLN A 93 -8.01 8.84 10.23
CA GLN A 93 -8.69 8.55 11.49
C GLN A 93 -8.59 7.07 11.87
N LYS A 94 -8.67 6.19 10.87
CA LYS A 94 -8.53 4.76 11.10
C LYS A 94 -7.09 4.37 11.43
N LEU A 95 -6.15 5.05 10.81
CA LEU A 95 -4.73 4.71 10.91
C LEU A 95 -4.11 5.20 12.21
N ALA A 96 -4.48 6.40 12.65
CA ALA A 96 -3.82 7.06 13.76
C ALA A 96 -3.70 6.22 15.04
N PRO A 97 -4.75 5.50 15.49
CA PRO A 97 -4.65 4.71 16.73
C PRO A 97 -3.62 3.58 16.65
N HIS A 98 -3.21 3.19 15.46
CA HIS A 98 -2.32 2.05 15.26
C HIS A 98 -0.89 2.45 14.91
N LEU A 99 -0.64 3.75 14.72
CA LEU A 99 0.69 4.23 14.39
C LEU A 99 1.61 4.17 15.60
N VAL A 100 2.85 3.81 15.36
CA VAL A 100 3.87 3.79 16.39
C VAL A 100 5.03 4.69 15.98
N ASP A 101 5.86 5.07 16.96
CA ASP A 101 7.00 5.92 16.69
C ASP A 101 7.94 5.30 15.68
N GLY A 102 8.43 6.12 14.79
CA GLY A 102 9.37 5.68 13.77
C GLY A 102 8.73 5.29 12.46
N GLN A 103 7.40 5.20 12.42
CA GLN A 103 6.72 4.93 11.15
C GLN A 103 6.59 6.21 10.33
N ILE A 104 6.82 6.08 9.04
CA ILE A 104 6.72 7.19 8.10
C ILE A 104 5.48 6.96 7.23
N VAL A 105 4.58 7.94 7.23
CA VAL A 105 3.38 7.88 6.40
C VAL A 105 3.56 8.82 5.22
N VAL A 106 3.47 8.27 4.03
CA VAL A 106 3.62 9.01 2.79
C VAL A 106 2.27 9.05 2.10
N ILE A 107 1.77 10.24 1.82
CA ILE A 107 0.53 10.40 1.08
C ILE A 107 0.89 10.77 -0.35
N ASP A 108 0.43 9.93 -1.28
CA ASP A 108 0.63 10.20 -2.71
C ASP A 108 -0.68 10.79 -3.24
N PRO A 109 -0.73 12.09 -3.46
CA PRO A 109 -1.94 12.69 -4.00
C PRO A 109 -2.15 12.25 -5.43
N VAL A 110 -3.42 12.22 -5.82
CA VAL A 110 -3.79 11.79 -7.17
C VAL A 110 -3.07 12.61 -8.23
N SER A 111 -2.81 13.86 -7.95
CA SER A 111 -2.09 14.73 -8.87
C SER A 111 -0.62 14.37 -9.04
N GLY A 112 -0.08 13.59 -8.15
CA GLY A 112 1.31 13.19 -8.19
C GLY A 112 2.30 14.28 -7.91
N LEU A 113 1.86 15.42 -7.44
CA LEU A 113 2.71 16.57 -7.30
C LEU A 113 3.44 16.69 -6.00
N GLY A 114 3.07 16.00 -5.04
CA GLY A 114 3.71 16.21 -3.77
C GLY A 114 3.60 14.99 -2.91
N ILE A 115 4.57 14.86 -2.08
CA ILE A 115 4.57 13.80 -1.11
C ILE A 115 4.64 14.47 0.25
N LEU A 116 3.62 14.24 1.06
CA LEU A 116 3.58 14.75 2.41
C LEU A 116 3.91 13.60 3.35
N ALA A 117 4.89 13.83 4.19
CA ALA A 117 5.26 12.83 5.19
C ALA A 117 4.65 13.20 6.52
N PHE A 118 4.01 12.24 7.16
CA PHE A 118 3.44 12.40 8.49
C PHE A 118 4.21 11.53 9.46
N LYS A 119 4.29 11.99 10.66
CA LYS A 119 4.95 11.26 11.72
C LYS A 119 3.99 10.99 12.85
#